data_4aaf118cbe847a9ab72bbe377f0c8c5e
#
_entry.id   4aaf118cbe847a9ab72bbe377f0c8c5e
#
_cell.length_a   1.000
_cell.length_b   1.000
_cell.length_c   1.000
_cell.angle_alpha   90.00
_cell.angle_beta   90.00
_cell.angle_gamma   90.00
#
_symmetry.space_group_name_H-M   'P 1'
#
loop_
_entity.id
_entity.type
_entity.pdbx_description
1 polymer ?
#
loop_
_entity_poly.entity_id
_entity_poly.type
_entity_poly.pdbx_seq_one_letter_code
_entity_poly.pdbx_strand_id
1 'polypeptide(L)'
;MKLGLSKALLIFFWIVGLSFFSCKKSNELHPVKLVGQAFGTEFHITYYDTDQRDLTKQVDSLFYLINKSLSTYLPTSDISKINKGDTSIFVDAYFKEVFQKSEKVYNETNGIFDPTIDVLVNAWGFGPQNPLVRPDSLKIKELLTLVGFDKVQLTNGKIIKTNNSIYLGFNAIAKGYAVDVVARFLESKNIMNYLVEIGGEIRARGNNQTRKSPWKMGIEEPNFDGTRSLKKIIELKDEAIATSGNYRKFKIDSISGKKYAHILNTKTGYPSQNSLLSVSVIAKLDCADVDAYATALMAMPLEEAKFFLDKHQELKGFLIYSNNDGNVETFATSNF
;
A
#
# COMPACT_ATOMS: atom_id res chain seq x y z
N MET A 1 3.74 84.32 18.39
CA MET A 1 3.55 83.50 17.21
C MET A 1 4.55 82.35 17.17
N LYS A 2 4.57 81.48 18.20
CA LYS A 2 5.51 80.32 18.31
C LYS A 2 4.88 79.07 18.92
N LEU A 3 3.54 78.88 18.86
CA LEU A 3 2.88 77.67 19.43
C LEU A 3 2.18 76.75 18.42
N GLY A 4 2.30 77.03 17.10
CA GLY A 4 1.63 76.28 16.06
C GLY A 4 2.40 75.08 15.47
N LEU A 5 3.76 75.15 15.50
CA LEU A 5 4.58 74.13 14.81
C LEU A 5 4.80 72.87 15.60
N SER A 6 4.75 72.91 16.92
CA SER A 6 5.05 71.68 17.75
C SER A 6 3.89 70.67 17.78
N LYS A 7 2.63 71.15 17.68
CA LYS A 7 1.45 70.27 17.66
C LYS A 7 1.27 69.58 16.29
N ALA A 8 1.60 70.22 15.19
CA ALA A 8 1.53 69.62 13.87
C ALA A 8 2.62 68.52 13.67
N LEU A 9 3.80 68.71 14.26
CA LEU A 9 4.89 67.73 14.22
C LEU A 9 4.60 66.48 15.07
N LEU A 10 3.93 66.66 16.25
CA LEU A 10 3.50 65.56 17.09
C LEU A 10 2.36 64.73 16.50
N ILE A 11 1.43 65.35 15.74
CA ILE A 11 0.36 64.65 15.06
C ILE A 11 0.92 63.88 13.83
N PHE A 12 1.90 64.43 13.13
CA PHE A 12 2.56 63.76 12.01
C PHE A 12 3.36 62.54 12.46
N PHE A 13 4.03 62.57 13.61
CA PHE A 13 4.72 61.39 14.19
C PHE A 13 3.75 60.32 14.70
N TRP A 14 2.55 60.68 15.13
CA TRP A 14 1.53 59.72 15.54
C TRP A 14 0.85 58.99 14.36
N ILE A 15 0.69 59.68 13.21
CA ILE A 15 0.10 59.10 11.99
C ILE A 15 1.13 58.17 11.28
N VAL A 16 2.43 58.49 11.33
CA VAL A 16 3.51 57.62 10.76
C VAL A 16 3.77 56.40 11.63
N GLY A 17 3.53 56.48 12.96
CA GLY A 17 3.66 55.29 13.88
C GLY A 17 2.56 54.26 13.74
N LEU A 18 1.41 54.60 13.14
CA LEU A 18 0.29 53.64 12.94
C LEU A 18 0.38 52.81 11.64
N SER A 19 1.35 53.15 10.73
CA SER A 19 1.47 52.48 9.41
C SER A 19 2.28 51.19 9.44
N PHE A 20 2.87 50.77 10.58
CA PHE A 20 3.73 49.58 10.66
C PHE A 20 3.11 48.38 11.38
N PHE A 21 1.85 48.45 11.80
CA PHE A 21 1.12 47.23 12.15
C PHE A 21 0.49 46.61 10.90
N SER A 22 1.36 46.28 9.93
CA SER A 22 1.02 45.25 8.94
C SER A 22 0.88 43.96 9.71
N CYS A 23 -0.34 43.60 10.02
CA CYS A 23 -0.68 42.28 10.47
C CYS A 23 -0.14 41.29 9.40
N LYS A 24 1.07 40.73 9.59
CA LYS A 24 1.44 39.51 8.90
C LYS A 24 0.38 38.49 9.27
N LYS A 25 -0.66 38.38 8.41
CA LYS A 25 -1.47 37.17 8.39
C LYS A 25 -0.47 36.05 8.33
N SER A 26 -0.25 35.34 9.43
CA SER A 26 0.43 34.06 9.36
C SER A 26 -0.41 33.25 8.39
N ASN A 27 0.06 33.07 7.18
CA ASN A 27 -0.51 32.10 6.25
C ASN A 27 -0.23 30.72 6.88
N GLU A 28 -0.97 30.37 7.92
CA GLU A 28 -0.98 29.01 8.42
C GLU A 28 -1.52 28.16 7.28
N LEU A 29 -0.67 27.32 6.75
CA LEU A 29 -1.03 26.42 5.69
C LEU A 29 -1.91 25.31 6.28
N HIS A 30 -3.21 25.35 5.98
CA HIS A 30 -4.15 24.34 6.46
C HIS A 30 -4.07 23.08 5.59
N PRO A 31 -4.22 21.87 6.19
CA PRO A 31 -4.25 20.64 5.42
C PRO A 31 -5.54 20.52 4.63
N VAL A 32 -5.43 20.14 3.37
CA VAL A 32 -6.53 19.60 2.58
C VAL A 32 -6.63 18.11 2.85
N LYS A 33 -7.84 17.61 3.07
CA LYS A 33 -8.09 16.19 3.37
C LYS A 33 -9.11 15.62 2.39
N LEU A 34 -8.75 14.53 1.74
CA LEU A 34 -9.65 13.75 0.91
C LEU A 34 -9.88 12.40 1.60
N VAL A 35 -11.13 11.97 1.69
CA VAL A 35 -11.54 10.70 2.30
C VAL A 35 -12.61 10.07 1.42
N GLY A 36 -12.51 8.77 1.21
CA GLY A 36 -13.49 8.04 0.41
C GLY A 36 -13.23 6.54 0.36
N GLN A 37 -13.79 5.89 -0.66
CA GLN A 37 -13.67 4.44 -0.88
C GLN A 37 -12.95 4.18 -2.20
N ALA A 38 -11.95 3.29 -2.17
CA ALA A 38 -11.24 2.82 -3.37
C ALA A 38 -10.74 1.39 -3.17
N PHE A 39 -10.70 0.59 -4.23
CA PHE A 39 -10.15 -0.78 -4.22
C PHE A 39 -10.73 -1.69 -3.11
N GLY A 40 -12.01 -1.47 -2.75
CA GLY A 40 -12.69 -2.24 -1.70
C GLY A 40 -12.30 -1.88 -0.27
N THR A 41 -11.65 -0.72 -0.07
CA THR A 41 -11.24 -0.20 1.23
C THR A 41 -11.40 1.32 1.29
N GLU A 42 -11.13 1.92 2.46
CA GLU A 42 -11.09 3.37 2.63
C GLU A 42 -9.75 3.94 2.17
N PHE A 43 -9.76 5.23 1.77
CA PHE A 43 -8.54 6.02 1.60
C PHE A 43 -8.60 7.32 2.39
N HIS A 44 -7.44 7.77 2.85
CA HIS A 44 -7.22 9.03 3.54
C HIS A 44 -6.00 9.73 2.97
N ILE A 45 -6.22 10.87 2.31
CA ILE A 45 -5.15 11.67 1.72
C ILE A 45 -5.13 13.01 2.45
N THR A 46 -3.97 13.38 3.00
CA THR A 46 -3.75 14.68 3.63
C THR A 46 -2.57 15.35 2.95
N TYR A 47 -2.76 16.57 2.46
CA TYR A 47 -1.69 17.33 1.83
C TYR A 47 -1.78 18.82 2.18
N TYR A 48 -0.66 19.52 2.02
CA TYR A 48 -0.55 20.96 2.23
C TYR A 48 -0.31 21.65 0.88
N ASP A 49 -1.29 22.40 0.43
CA ASP A 49 -1.30 23.12 -0.82
C ASP A 49 -1.54 24.63 -0.57
N THR A 50 -0.68 25.49 -1.07
CA THR A 50 -0.83 26.95 -0.93
C THR A 50 -2.12 27.47 -1.54
N ASP A 51 -2.58 26.84 -2.60
CA ASP A 51 -3.78 27.23 -3.33
C ASP A 51 -5.05 26.56 -2.77
N GLN A 52 -4.92 25.68 -1.77
CA GLN A 52 -6.02 24.93 -1.15
C GLN A 52 -6.91 24.20 -2.17
N ARG A 53 -6.30 23.66 -3.25
CA ARG A 53 -7.02 22.99 -4.33
C ARG A 53 -7.66 21.71 -3.82
N ASP A 54 -8.93 21.51 -4.12
CA ASP A 54 -9.62 20.22 -4.00
C ASP A 54 -9.29 19.36 -5.22
N LEU A 55 -8.54 18.29 -5.00
CA LEU A 55 -8.09 17.35 -6.04
C LEU A 55 -8.90 16.05 -6.09
N THR A 56 -10.06 15.99 -5.42
CA THR A 56 -10.90 14.78 -5.33
C THR A 56 -11.19 14.17 -6.71
N LYS A 57 -11.69 14.98 -7.65
CA LYS A 57 -12.04 14.48 -9.00
C LYS A 57 -10.86 13.89 -9.77
N GLN A 58 -9.67 14.47 -9.61
CA GLN A 58 -8.45 13.98 -10.24
C GLN A 58 -8.00 12.66 -9.61
N VAL A 59 -8.06 12.55 -8.28
CA VAL A 59 -7.76 11.31 -7.55
C VAL A 59 -8.73 10.20 -7.93
N ASP A 60 -10.03 10.47 -7.99
CA ASP A 60 -11.05 9.51 -8.45
C ASP A 60 -10.78 9.04 -9.89
N SER A 61 -10.35 9.94 -10.77
CA SER A 61 -9.98 9.59 -12.14
C SER A 61 -8.76 8.65 -12.19
N LEU A 62 -7.77 8.86 -11.32
CA LEU A 62 -6.61 7.96 -11.20
C LEU A 62 -7.04 6.57 -10.69
N PHE A 63 -7.88 6.51 -9.68
CA PHE A 63 -8.41 5.23 -9.17
C PHE A 63 -9.22 4.48 -10.25
N TYR A 64 -10.02 5.19 -11.04
CA TYR A 64 -10.73 4.59 -12.18
C TYR A 64 -9.76 3.99 -13.20
N LEU A 65 -8.71 4.71 -13.59
CA LEU A 65 -7.72 4.23 -14.57
C LEU A 65 -6.95 3.01 -14.05
N ILE A 66 -6.54 3.02 -12.79
CA ILE A 66 -5.85 1.88 -12.15
C ILE A 66 -6.79 0.66 -12.11
N ASN A 67 -8.05 0.84 -11.72
CA ASN A 67 -9.03 -0.26 -11.71
C ASN A 67 -9.26 -0.83 -13.13
N LYS A 68 -9.39 0.04 -14.14
CA LYS A 68 -9.55 -0.37 -15.54
C LYS A 68 -8.36 -1.20 -16.02
N SER A 69 -7.16 -0.91 -15.56
CA SER A 69 -5.94 -1.64 -15.91
C SER A 69 -5.80 -2.94 -15.11
N LEU A 70 -5.87 -2.88 -13.78
CA LEU A 70 -5.31 -3.89 -12.87
C LEU A 70 -6.34 -4.69 -12.07
N SER A 71 -7.62 -4.30 -12.03
CA SER A 71 -8.59 -4.93 -11.13
C SER A 71 -9.10 -6.26 -11.65
N THR A 72 -8.80 -7.35 -10.95
CA THR A 72 -9.39 -8.67 -11.22
C THR A 72 -10.86 -8.78 -10.81
N TYR A 73 -11.37 -7.81 -10.05
CA TYR A 73 -12.78 -7.69 -9.64
C TYR A 73 -13.65 -6.96 -10.67
N LEU A 74 -13.05 -6.23 -11.62
CA LEU A 74 -13.74 -5.54 -12.70
C LEU A 74 -13.68 -6.41 -13.98
N PRO A 75 -14.80 -7.03 -14.42
CA PRO A 75 -14.79 -7.96 -15.57
C PRO A 75 -14.32 -7.35 -16.88
N THR A 76 -14.40 -6.03 -17.01
CA THR A 76 -14.02 -5.24 -18.19
C THR A 76 -12.61 -4.67 -18.14
N SER A 77 -11.87 -4.89 -17.05
CA SER A 77 -10.49 -4.46 -16.92
C SER A 77 -9.54 -5.20 -17.88
N ASP A 78 -8.39 -4.62 -18.15
CA ASP A 78 -7.42 -5.22 -19.06
C ASP A 78 -6.87 -6.54 -18.50
N ILE A 79 -6.53 -6.60 -17.20
CA ILE A 79 -6.10 -7.86 -16.57
C ILE A 79 -7.18 -8.95 -16.62
N SER A 80 -8.46 -8.59 -16.43
CA SER A 80 -9.57 -9.56 -16.50
C SER A 80 -9.78 -10.12 -17.91
N LYS A 81 -9.60 -9.29 -18.95
CA LYS A 81 -9.63 -9.74 -20.34
C LYS A 81 -8.46 -10.65 -20.66
N ILE A 82 -7.24 -10.30 -20.24
CA ILE A 82 -6.03 -11.12 -20.38
C ILE A 82 -6.21 -12.47 -19.68
N ASN A 83 -6.80 -12.49 -18.49
CA ASN A 83 -7.10 -13.72 -17.76
C ASN A 83 -8.13 -14.61 -18.47
N LYS A 84 -9.04 -14.01 -19.26
CA LYS A 84 -10.01 -14.73 -20.12
C LYS A 84 -9.41 -15.18 -21.46
N GLY A 85 -8.12 -14.89 -21.71
CA GLY A 85 -7.43 -15.31 -22.94
C GLY A 85 -7.48 -14.30 -24.08
N ASP A 86 -7.87 -13.04 -23.83
CA ASP A 86 -7.85 -11.99 -24.85
C ASP A 86 -6.41 -11.55 -25.13
N THR A 87 -5.85 -11.95 -26.26
CA THR A 87 -4.50 -11.62 -26.71
C THR A 87 -4.43 -10.29 -27.48
N SER A 88 -5.56 -9.62 -27.70
CA SER A 88 -5.60 -8.34 -28.42
C SER A 88 -5.21 -7.16 -27.53
N ILE A 89 -5.21 -7.32 -26.21
CA ILE A 89 -4.96 -6.26 -25.24
C ILE A 89 -3.51 -5.78 -25.30
N PHE A 90 -3.34 -4.49 -25.56
CA PHE A 90 -2.09 -3.75 -25.31
C PHE A 90 -2.18 -3.11 -23.94
N VAL A 91 -1.29 -3.53 -23.03
CA VAL A 91 -1.29 -3.04 -21.66
C VAL A 91 -0.78 -1.60 -21.58
N ASP A 92 -1.40 -0.82 -20.69
CA ASP A 92 -1.04 0.58 -20.46
C ASP A 92 0.23 0.75 -19.59
N ALA A 93 0.57 1.98 -19.25
CA ALA A 93 1.73 2.29 -18.42
C ALA A 93 1.59 1.76 -16.99
N TYR A 94 0.38 1.79 -16.40
CA TYR A 94 0.11 1.28 -15.06
C TYR A 94 0.38 -0.22 -14.98
N PHE A 95 -0.12 -0.97 -15.95
CA PHE A 95 0.11 -2.41 -16.01
C PHE A 95 1.59 -2.75 -16.18
N LYS A 96 2.28 -2.06 -17.11
CA LYS A 96 3.71 -2.28 -17.37
C LYS A 96 4.56 -2.07 -16.13
N GLU A 97 4.31 -0.98 -15.41
CA GLU A 97 5.07 -0.67 -14.21
C GLU A 97 4.84 -1.70 -13.10
N VAL A 98 3.57 -2.07 -12.84
CA VAL A 98 3.24 -3.09 -11.84
C VAL A 98 3.81 -4.45 -12.22
N PHE A 99 3.78 -4.82 -13.51
CA PHE A 99 4.39 -6.05 -14.01
C PHE A 99 5.90 -6.08 -13.72
N GLN A 100 6.64 -5.02 -14.05
CA GLN A 100 8.09 -4.91 -13.84
C GLN A 100 8.46 -4.93 -12.35
N LYS A 101 7.69 -4.23 -11.51
CA LYS A 101 7.89 -4.27 -10.05
C LYS A 101 7.61 -5.67 -9.48
N SER A 102 6.57 -6.33 -9.98
CA SER A 102 6.25 -7.70 -9.60
C SER A 102 7.35 -8.69 -10.00
N GLU A 103 7.92 -8.55 -11.19
CA GLU A 103 9.03 -9.37 -11.66
C GLU A 103 10.29 -9.20 -10.78
N LYS A 104 10.60 -7.97 -10.40
CA LYS A 104 11.69 -7.68 -9.47
C LYS A 104 11.49 -8.41 -8.14
N VAL A 105 10.35 -8.21 -7.48
CA VAL A 105 10.09 -8.81 -6.16
C VAL A 105 9.94 -10.32 -6.25
N TYR A 106 9.37 -10.87 -7.33
CA TYR A 106 9.36 -12.31 -7.61
C TYR A 106 10.78 -12.90 -7.61
N ASN A 107 11.71 -12.28 -8.33
CA ASN A 107 13.09 -12.74 -8.43
C ASN A 107 13.82 -12.63 -7.08
N GLU A 108 13.71 -11.50 -6.38
CA GLU A 108 14.37 -11.26 -5.10
C GLU A 108 13.86 -12.16 -3.97
N THR A 109 12.58 -12.57 -4.04
CA THR A 109 11.96 -13.47 -3.05
C THR A 109 11.95 -14.94 -3.48
N ASN A 110 12.68 -15.31 -4.55
CA ASN A 110 12.72 -16.68 -5.10
C ASN A 110 11.31 -17.26 -5.34
N GLY A 111 10.39 -16.43 -5.84
CA GLY A 111 9.03 -16.81 -6.20
C GLY A 111 8.08 -16.99 -5.00
N ILE A 112 8.42 -16.48 -3.81
CA ILE A 112 7.48 -16.43 -2.69
C ILE A 112 6.42 -15.35 -2.93
N PHE A 113 6.81 -14.19 -3.47
CA PHE A 113 5.89 -13.28 -4.11
C PHE A 113 5.65 -13.73 -5.54
N ASP A 114 4.43 -14.07 -5.91
CA ASP A 114 4.11 -14.55 -7.26
C ASP A 114 2.71 -14.09 -7.69
N PRO A 115 2.60 -13.19 -8.66
CA PRO A 115 1.30 -12.73 -9.18
C PRO A 115 0.45 -13.81 -9.85
N THR A 116 0.99 -14.99 -10.13
CA THR A 116 0.24 -16.11 -10.71
C THR A 116 -0.43 -17.00 -9.66
N ILE A 117 -0.15 -16.77 -8.37
CA ILE A 117 -0.75 -17.52 -7.24
C ILE A 117 -2.28 -17.34 -7.19
N ASP A 118 -2.82 -16.29 -7.83
CA ASP A 118 -4.23 -15.94 -7.77
C ASP A 118 -5.15 -17.02 -8.38
N VAL A 119 -4.64 -17.95 -9.18
CA VAL A 119 -5.38 -19.15 -9.58
C VAL A 119 -5.75 -20.01 -8.37
N LEU A 120 -4.84 -20.16 -7.41
CA LEU A 120 -5.07 -20.86 -6.14
C LEU A 120 -5.85 -19.99 -5.14
N VAL A 121 -5.59 -18.67 -5.09
CA VAL A 121 -6.38 -17.73 -4.26
C VAL A 121 -7.87 -17.81 -4.63
N ASN A 122 -8.17 -17.89 -5.92
CA ASN A 122 -9.54 -18.12 -6.42
C ASN A 122 -10.08 -19.49 -5.99
N ALA A 123 -9.31 -20.56 -6.16
CA ALA A 123 -9.73 -21.91 -5.79
C ALA A 123 -10.00 -22.05 -4.28
N TRP A 124 -9.25 -21.37 -3.43
CA TRP A 124 -9.49 -21.28 -1.99
C TRP A 124 -10.64 -20.32 -1.63
N GLY A 125 -11.18 -19.58 -2.62
CA GLY A 125 -12.30 -18.67 -2.47
C GLY A 125 -11.93 -17.34 -1.77
N PHE A 126 -10.69 -16.91 -1.86
CA PHE A 126 -10.24 -15.60 -1.38
C PHE A 126 -10.22 -14.51 -2.47
N GLY A 127 -10.32 -14.91 -3.74
CA GLY A 127 -10.35 -14.04 -4.91
C GLY A 127 -11.78 -13.72 -5.40
N PRO A 128 -11.90 -13.06 -6.57
CA PRO A 128 -13.19 -12.70 -7.16
C PRO A 128 -14.02 -13.92 -7.61
N GLN A 129 -13.39 -15.05 -7.91
CA GLN A 129 -14.06 -16.32 -8.13
C GLN A 129 -14.22 -17.00 -6.78
N ASN A 130 -15.46 -17.24 -6.36
CA ASN A 130 -15.77 -17.83 -5.07
C ASN A 130 -16.39 -19.22 -5.26
N PRO A 131 -15.58 -20.28 -5.39
CA PRO A 131 -16.07 -21.64 -5.57
C PRO A 131 -16.84 -22.10 -4.34
N LEU A 132 -17.88 -22.90 -4.54
CA LEU A 132 -18.71 -23.46 -3.47
C LEU A 132 -18.00 -24.59 -2.72
N VAL A 133 -17.01 -25.23 -3.34
CA VAL A 133 -16.29 -26.38 -2.79
C VAL A 133 -14.80 -26.07 -2.67
N ARG A 134 -14.26 -26.41 -1.52
CA ARG A 134 -12.82 -26.33 -1.25
C ARG A 134 -12.03 -27.26 -2.19
N PRO A 135 -10.88 -26.84 -2.74
CA PRO A 135 -10.06 -27.70 -3.59
C PRO A 135 -9.47 -28.87 -2.78
N ASP A 136 -9.52 -30.06 -3.32
CA ASP A 136 -8.81 -31.20 -2.80
C ASP A 136 -7.31 -31.16 -3.16
N SER A 137 -6.52 -32.12 -2.65
CA SER A 137 -5.08 -32.18 -2.87
C SER A 137 -4.70 -32.40 -4.34
N LEU A 138 -5.51 -33.12 -5.11
CA LEU A 138 -5.28 -33.34 -6.53
C LEU A 138 -5.50 -32.05 -7.32
N LYS A 139 -6.58 -31.32 -7.02
CA LYS A 139 -6.86 -30.02 -7.63
C LYS A 139 -5.82 -28.97 -7.28
N ILE A 140 -5.34 -28.92 -6.04
CA ILE A 140 -4.24 -28.03 -5.63
C ILE A 140 -2.98 -28.36 -6.43
N LYS A 141 -2.60 -29.63 -6.56
CA LYS A 141 -1.43 -30.06 -7.33
C LYS A 141 -1.57 -29.70 -8.82
N GLU A 142 -2.73 -29.86 -9.42
CA GLU A 142 -3.02 -29.43 -10.80
C GLU A 142 -2.83 -27.92 -10.96
N LEU A 143 -3.48 -27.12 -10.11
CA LEU A 143 -3.42 -25.66 -10.16
C LEU A 143 -2.02 -25.10 -9.89
N LEU A 144 -1.24 -25.78 -9.05
CA LEU A 144 0.13 -25.39 -8.73
C LEU A 144 1.04 -25.44 -9.99
N THR A 145 0.72 -26.27 -10.98
CA THR A 145 1.46 -26.29 -12.26
C THR A 145 1.32 -24.99 -13.05
N LEU A 146 0.28 -24.20 -12.78
CA LEU A 146 0.00 -22.90 -13.39
C LEU A 146 0.68 -21.74 -12.65
N VAL A 147 1.22 -21.97 -11.46
CA VAL A 147 1.94 -20.95 -10.66
C VAL A 147 3.38 -20.88 -11.12
N GLY A 148 3.91 -19.68 -11.24
CA GLY A 148 5.25 -19.35 -11.69
C GLY A 148 5.22 -18.13 -12.61
N PHE A 149 5.69 -16.97 -12.10
CA PHE A 149 5.67 -15.72 -12.86
C PHE A 149 6.66 -15.74 -14.04
N ASP A 150 7.67 -16.62 -13.99
CA ASP A 150 8.57 -16.96 -15.10
C ASP A 150 7.86 -17.53 -16.34
N LYS A 151 6.61 -18.01 -16.18
CA LYS A 151 5.74 -18.51 -17.27
C LYS A 151 4.98 -17.40 -18.00
N VAL A 152 5.17 -16.13 -17.58
CA VAL A 152 4.47 -14.96 -18.13
C VAL A 152 5.49 -13.92 -18.57
N GLN A 153 5.29 -13.38 -19.77
CA GLN A 153 6.18 -12.37 -20.35
C GLN A 153 5.41 -11.15 -20.82
N LEU A 154 6.00 -9.98 -20.62
CA LEU A 154 5.55 -8.74 -21.23
C LEU A 154 6.39 -8.46 -22.49
N THR A 155 5.81 -8.68 -23.66
CA THR A 155 6.49 -8.56 -24.94
C THR A 155 5.72 -7.62 -25.86
N ASN A 156 6.38 -6.58 -26.37
CA ASN A 156 5.78 -5.59 -27.28
C ASN A 156 4.43 -5.01 -26.79
N GLY A 157 4.33 -4.78 -25.47
CA GLY A 157 3.14 -4.23 -24.82
C GLY A 157 1.99 -5.23 -24.64
N LYS A 158 2.23 -6.53 -24.82
CA LYS A 158 1.25 -7.60 -24.61
C LYS A 158 1.75 -8.62 -23.59
N ILE A 159 0.82 -9.24 -22.89
CA ILE A 159 1.11 -10.34 -21.98
C ILE A 159 1.04 -11.65 -22.75
N ILE A 160 2.12 -12.39 -22.71
CA ILE A 160 2.26 -13.73 -23.27
C ILE A 160 2.35 -14.72 -22.11
N LYS A 161 1.47 -15.73 -22.11
CA LYS A 161 1.43 -16.79 -21.10
C LYS A 161 1.80 -18.12 -21.76
N THR A 162 2.62 -18.94 -21.13
CA THR A 162 2.96 -20.30 -21.62
C THR A 162 1.75 -21.24 -21.58
N ASN A 163 0.74 -20.94 -20.76
CA ASN A 163 -0.53 -21.63 -20.67
C ASN A 163 -1.65 -20.61 -20.46
N ASN A 164 -2.71 -20.67 -21.28
CA ASN A 164 -3.83 -19.73 -21.19
C ASN A 164 -4.57 -19.79 -19.84
N SER A 165 -4.50 -20.90 -19.12
CA SER A 165 -5.11 -21.07 -17.79
C SER A 165 -4.33 -20.37 -16.66
N ILE A 166 -3.14 -19.85 -16.90
CA ILE A 166 -2.40 -19.02 -15.92
C ILE A 166 -3.25 -17.78 -15.66
N TYR A 167 -3.47 -17.50 -14.38
CA TYR A 167 -4.28 -16.37 -13.91
C TYR A 167 -3.38 -15.35 -13.23
N LEU A 168 -3.34 -14.13 -13.76
CA LEU A 168 -2.58 -13.02 -13.18
C LEU A 168 -3.44 -12.23 -12.18
N GLY A 169 -2.84 -11.87 -11.05
CA GLY A 169 -3.43 -10.95 -10.10
C GLY A 169 -2.38 -10.07 -9.44
N PHE A 170 -2.64 -8.79 -9.37
CA PHE A 170 -1.75 -7.82 -8.74
C PHE A 170 -2.27 -7.33 -7.38
N ASN A 171 -3.17 -8.10 -6.73
CA ASN A 171 -3.82 -7.67 -5.48
C ASN A 171 -2.85 -7.44 -4.31
N ALA A 172 -1.67 -8.06 -4.35
CA ALA A 172 -0.60 -7.97 -3.34
C ALA A 172 0.41 -6.82 -3.58
N ILE A 173 0.15 -5.95 -4.57
CA ILE A 173 1.01 -4.82 -4.94
C ILE A 173 0.19 -3.60 -5.39
N ALA A 174 -1.05 -3.82 -5.85
CA ALA A 174 -1.84 -2.79 -6.53
C ALA A 174 -2.28 -1.64 -5.60
N LYS A 175 -2.47 -1.89 -4.30
CA LYS A 175 -2.81 -0.81 -3.36
C LYS A 175 -1.63 0.11 -3.11
N GLY A 176 -0.45 -0.47 -2.83
CA GLY A 176 0.79 0.30 -2.75
C GLY A 176 1.06 1.09 -4.03
N TYR A 177 0.80 0.48 -5.19
CA TYR A 177 0.93 1.16 -6.47
C TYR A 177 -0.04 2.33 -6.64
N ALA A 178 -1.28 2.18 -6.21
CA ALA A 178 -2.26 3.27 -6.24
C ALA A 178 -1.84 4.44 -5.33
N VAL A 179 -1.25 4.15 -4.17
CA VAL A 179 -0.64 5.15 -3.28
C VAL A 179 0.46 5.91 -4.03
N ASP A 180 1.35 5.23 -4.75
CA ASP A 180 2.43 5.86 -5.52
C ASP A 180 1.92 6.73 -6.66
N VAL A 181 0.91 6.29 -7.39
CA VAL A 181 0.31 7.07 -8.49
C VAL A 181 -0.28 8.38 -7.96
N VAL A 182 -1.00 8.34 -6.84
CA VAL A 182 -1.54 9.55 -6.19
C VAL A 182 -0.42 10.43 -5.66
N ALA A 183 0.60 9.86 -5.03
CA ALA A 183 1.75 10.60 -4.50
C ALA A 183 2.48 11.37 -5.61
N ARG A 184 2.80 10.69 -6.72
CA ARG A 184 3.44 11.31 -7.90
C ARG A 184 2.53 12.38 -8.55
N PHE A 185 1.22 12.18 -8.54
CA PHE A 185 0.28 13.20 -8.98
C PHE A 185 0.35 14.45 -8.11
N LEU A 186 0.36 14.33 -6.78
CA LEU A 186 0.54 15.47 -5.87
C LEU A 186 1.88 16.17 -6.11
N GLU A 187 2.97 15.42 -6.29
CA GLU A 187 4.30 15.93 -6.62
C GLU A 187 4.30 16.72 -7.93
N SER A 188 3.57 16.24 -8.96
CA SER A 188 3.41 16.94 -10.24
C SER A 188 2.67 18.28 -10.12
N LYS A 189 1.95 18.51 -9.01
CA LYS A 189 1.28 19.75 -8.64
C LYS A 189 2.12 20.64 -7.71
N ASN A 190 3.41 20.27 -7.48
CA ASN A 190 4.32 20.90 -6.52
C ASN A 190 3.87 20.77 -5.05
N ILE A 191 3.08 19.77 -4.72
CA ILE A 191 2.66 19.47 -3.37
C ILE A 191 3.67 18.48 -2.77
N MET A 192 4.52 18.96 -1.86
CA MET A 192 5.65 18.20 -1.32
C MET A 192 5.48 17.79 0.15
N ASN A 193 4.38 18.17 0.79
CA ASN A 193 4.05 17.77 2.16
C ASN A 193 2.72 17.05 2.13
N TYR A 194 2.76 15.73 2.13
CA TYR A 194 1.57 14.89 2.04
C TYR A 194 1.73 13.57 2.77
N LEU A 195 0.58 12.98 3.08
CA LEU A 195 0.39 11.60 3.47
C LEU A 195 -0.73 11.04 2.62
N VAL A 196 -0.45 9.98 1.85
CA VAL A 196 -1.42 9.21 1.07
C VAL A 196 -1.55 7.85 1.71
N GLU A 197 -2.77 7.48 2.11
CA GLU A 197 -3.09 6.18 2.70
C GLU A 197 -4.25 5.56 1.92
N ILE A 198 -4.12 4.27 1.55
CA ILE A 198 -5.15 3.46 0.92
C ILE A 198 -5.14 2.07 1.55
N GLY A 199 -6.12 1.77 2.40
CA GLY A 199 -6.30 0.45 3.01
C GLY A 199 -5.16 -0.03 3.92
N GLY A 200 -4.37 0.91 4.44
CA GLY A 200 -3.22 0.65 5.31
C GLY A 200 -1.86 0.77 4.64
N GLU A 201 -1.79 0.81 3.30
CA GLU A 201 -0.59 1.14 2.55
C GLU A 201 -0.44 2.66 2.50
N ILE A 202 0.75 3.16 2.84
CA ILE A 202 0.99 4.58 3.05
C ILE A 202 2.29 5.02 2.39
N ARG A 203 2.26 6.20 1.77
CA ARG A 203 3.45 6.97 1.39
C ARG A 203 3.36 8.36 1.98
N ALA A 204 4.41 8.77 2.68
CA ALA A 204 4.53 10.10 3.27
C ALA A 204 5.70 10.85 2.65
N ARG A 205 5.52 12.15 2.41
CA ARG A 205 6.58 13.05 2.00
C ARG A 205 6.58 14.32 2.83
N GLY A 206 7.78 14.85 3.09
CA GLY A 206 7.97 16.06 3.89
C GLY A 206 7.43 15.92 5.32
N ASN A 207 6.81 16.97 5.84
CA ASN A 207 6.35 17.02 7.23
C ASN A 207 4.85 17.37 7.31
N ASN A 208 4.24 16.98 8.42
CA ASN A 208 2.97 17.52 8.85
C ASN A 208 3.18 18.99 9.27
N GLN A 209 2.78 19.92 8.43
CA GLN A 209 3.04 21.36 8.59
C GLN A 209 2.30 21.94 9.80
N THR A 210 1.14 21.41 10.16
CA THR A 210 0.40 21.82 11.37
C THR A 210 1.13 21.42 12.64
N ARG A 211 1.69 20.20 12.68
CA ARG A 211 2.42 19.68 13.84
C ARG A 211 3.92 20.01 13.82
N LYS A 212 4.43 20.52 12.69
CA LYS A 212 5.85 20.80 12.46
C LYS A 212 6.75 19.60 12.76
N SER A 213 6.30 18.41 12.44
CA SER A 213 6.96 17.13 12.74
C SER A 213 6.79 16.14 11.60
N PRO A 214 7.55 15.04 11.54
CA PRO A 214 7.26 13.93 10.63
C PRO A 214 5.81 13.42 10.78
N TRP A 215 5.34 12.68 9.80
CA TRP A 215 4.02 12.08 9.81
C TRP A 215 3.98 10.92 10.82
N LYS A 216 2.98 10.92 11.73
CA LYS A 216 2.83 9.85 12.73
C LYS A 216 1.78 8.85 12.31
N MET A 217 2.14 7.57 12.36
CA MET A 217 1.31 6.44 12.01
C MET A 217 1.31 5.40 13.12
N GLY A 218 0.23 4.62 13.20
CA GLY A 218 0.09 3.52 14.13
C GLY A 218 0.26 2.16 13.43
N ILE A 219 1.08 1.27 13.96
CA ILE A 219 1.05 -0.15 13.65
C ILE A 219 0.04 -0.80 14.59
N GLU A 220 -0.96 -1.49 14.02
CA GLU A 220 -2.01 -2.13 14.80
C GLU A 220 -1.54 -3.43 15.44
N GLU A 221 -2.11 -3.73 16.61
CA GLU A 221 -1.98 -5.02 17.25
C GLU A 221 -2.91 -6.04 16.56
N PRO A 222 -2.45 -7.29 16.34
CA PRO A 222 -3.26 -8.32 15.70
C PRO A 222 -4.30 -8.90 16.67
N ASN A 223 -5.35 -8.14 16.97
CA ASN A 223 -6.44 -8.61 17.83
C ASN A 223 -7.38 -9.53 17.07
N PHE A 224 -7.66 -10.70 17.64
CA PHE A 224 -8.55 -11.71 17.06
C PHE A 224 -10.01 -11.56 17.45
N ASP A 225 -10.32 -10.66 18.38
CA ASP A 225 -11.67 -10.35 18.88
C ASP A 225 -12.36 -9.23 18.08
N GLY A 226 -11.71 -8.71 17.04
CA GLY A 226 -12.21 -7.62 16.21
C GLY A 226 -11.98 -6.21 16.79
N THR A 227 -11.38 -6.09 17.99
CA THR A 227 -11.00 -4.79 18.55
C THR A 227 -9.78 -4.22 17.81
N ARG A 228 -9.59 -2.91 17.89
CA ARG A 228 -8.44 -2.21 17.30
C ARG A 228 -7.64 -1.55 18.39
N SER A 229 -6.37 -1.88 18.50
CA SER A 229 -5.40 -1.21 19.37
C SER A 229 -4.10 -0.97 18.62
N LEU A 230 -3.31 -0.02 19.10
CA LEU A 230 -2.01 0.28 18.52
C LEU A 230 -0.92 -0.48 19.26
N LYS A 231 -0.11 -1.22 18.51
CA LYS A 231 1.10 -1.87 19.02
C LYS A 231 2.25 -0.90 19.13
N LYS A 232 2.40 -0.02 18.14
CA LYS A 232 3.52 0.92 18.06
C LYS A 232 3.13 2.17 17.26
N ILE A 233 3.61 3.33 17.69
CA ILE A 233 3.53 4.57 16.91
C ILE A 233 4.90 4.77 16.25
N ILE A 234 4.90 5.07 14.96
CA ILE A 234 6.09 5.34 14.15
C ILE A 234 6.01 6.72 13.50
N GLU A 235 7.16 7.23 13.09
CA GLU A 235 7.27 8.46 12.31
C GLU A 235 7.74 8.13 10.89
N LEU A 236 7.07 8.69 9.88
CA LEU A 236 7.42 8.55 8.47
C LEU A 236 7.86 9.89 7.92
N LYS A 237 8.97 9.89 7.19
CA LYS A 237 9.47 11.04 6.45
C LYS A 237 10.13 10.57 5.17
N ASP A 238 9.52 10.93 4.03
CA ASP A 238 10.00 10.53 2.69
C ASP A 238 10.14 9.00 2.56
N GLU A 239 9.19 8.27 3.13
CA GLU A 239 9.15 6.81 3.19
C GLU A 239 7.75 6.27 2.91
N ALA A 240 7.68 5.01 2.53
CA ALA A 240 6.45 4.24 2.45
C ALA A 240 6.40 3.15 3.52
N ILE A 241 5.19 2.75 3.90
CA ILE A 241 4.91 1.59 4.76
C ILE A 241 3.76 0.79 4.18
N ALA A 242 3.88 -0.52 4.24
CA ALA A 242 2.77 -1.45 4.05
C ALA A 242 2.75 -2.50 5.15
N THR A 243 1.56 -3.00 5.46
CA THR A 243 1.37 -4.03 6.50
C THR A 243 0.49 -5.15 5.98
N SER A 244 1.06 -6.35 5.90
CA SER A 244 0.35 -7.60 5.64
C SER A 244 0.06 -8.35 6.93
N GLY A 245 -1.11 -8.98 7.04
CA GLY A 245 -1.49 -9.73 8.24
C GLY A 245 -2.55 -10.80 7.99
N ASN A 246 -2.50 -11.87 8.76
CA ASN A 246 -3.39 -13.03 8.67
C ASN A 246 -4.60 -12.95 9.62
N TYR A 247 -4.67 -11.94 10.47
CA TYR A 247 -5.67 -11.86 11.53
C TYR A 247 -7.00 -11.25 11.07
N ARG A 248 -7.03 -10.48 9.98
CA ARG A 248 -8.24 -9.79 9.49
C ARG A 248 -9.03 -10.58 8.45
N LYS A 249 -8.34 -11.31 7.55
CA LYS A 249 -8.96 -12.08 6.46
C LYS A 249 -8.62 -13.56 6.61
N PHE A 250 -9.56 -14.34 7.12
CA PHE A 250 -9.44 -15.79 7.23
C PHE A 250 -10.79 -16.44 6.92
N LYS A 251 -10.77 -17.72 6.56
CA LYS A 251 -11.95 -18.57 6.47
C LYS A 251 -11.85 -19.67 7.52
N ILE A 252 -12.97 -20.01 8.12
CA ILE A 252 -13.08 -21.15 9.05
C ILE A 252 -13.68 -22.30 8.26
N ASP A 253 -12.96 -23.41 8.22
CA ASP A 253 -13.48 -24.66 7.65
C ASP A 253 -14.62 -25.16 8.53
N SER A 254 -15.81 -25.31 7.95
CA SER A 254 -17.03 -25.68 8.69
C SER A 254 -17.01 -27.11 9.24
N ILE A 255 -16.13 -27.99 8.71
CA ILE A 255 -16.03 -29.39 9.10
C ILE A 255 -14.96 -29.57 10.18
N SER A 256 -13.76 -29.02 9.94
CA SER A 256 -12.61 -29.19 10.86
C SER A 256 -12.44 -28.07 11.88
N GLY A 257 -13.16 -26.94 11.74
CA GLY A 257 -12.96 -25.74 12.57
C GLY A 257 -11.63 -25.00 12.30
N LYS A 258 -10.81 -25.48 11.37
CA LYS A 258 -9.47 -24.93 11.09
C LYS A 258 -9.58 -23.58 10.41
N LYS A 259 -8.80 -22.59 10.90
CA LYS A 259 -8.66 -21.27 10.27
C LYS A 259 -7.65 -21.33 9.12
N TYR A 260 -8.00 -20.72 8.00
CA TYR A 260 -7.16 -20.58 6.81
C TYR A 260 -7.01 -19.11 6.47
N ALA A 261 -5.78 -18.64 6.49
CA ALA A 261 -5.43 -17.29 6.06
C ALA A 261 -5.50 -17.17 4.52
N HIS A 262 -5.68 -15.95 4.04
CA HIS A 262 -5.76 -15.68 2.60
C HIS A 262 -4.39 -15.65 1.90
N ILE A 263 -3.30 -15.60 2.65
CA ILE A 263 -1.94 -15.65 2.11
C ILE A 263 -1.54 -17.09 1.89
N LEU A 264 -1.20 -17.43 0.66
CA LEU A 264 -0.87 -18.78 0.25
C LEU A 264 0.64 -18.95 0.09
N ASN A 265 1.12 -20.14 0.39
CA ASN A 265 2.48 -20.54 0.07
C ASN A 265 2.56 -20.98 -1.40
N THR A 266 3.37 -20.29 -2.20
CA THR A 266 3.51 -20.49 -3.64
C THR A 266 4.16 -21.81 -4.02
N LYS A 267 4.88 -22.46 -3.08
CA LYS A 267 5.53 -23.77 -3.31
C LYS A 267 4.59 -24.94 -3.03
N THR A 268 3.66 -24.76 -2.09
CA THR A 268 2.75 -25.86 -1.67
C THR A 268 1.33 -25.70 -2.19
N GLY A 269 0.92 -24.47 -2.53
CA GLY A 269 -0.45 -24.11 -2.92
C GLY A 269 -1.46 -24.07 -1.78
N TYR A 270 -1.01 -24.23 -0.54
CA TYR A 270 -1.85 -24.19 0.66
C TYR A 270 -1.74 -22.83 1.37
N PRO A 271 -2.76 -22.44 2.14
CA PRO A 271 -2.66 -21.31 3.06
C PRO A 271 -1.43 -21.41 3.95
N SER A 272 -0.67 -20.32 4.05
CA SER A 272 0.53 -20.27 4.87
C SER A 272 0.19 -20.58 6.34
N GLN A 273 0.94 -21.51 6.93
CA GLN A 273 0.80 -21.92 8.34
C GLN A 273 2.09 -21.56 9.07
N ASN A 274 2.41 -20.27 9.11
CA ASN A 274 3.55 -19.77 9.86
C ASN A 274 3.08 -19.08 11.16
N SER A 275 4.03 -18.78 12.03
CA SER A 275 3.76 -18.09 13.29
C SER A 275 3.54 -16.57 13.12
N LEU A 276 3.78 -16.02 11.92
CA LEU A 276 3.62 -14.60 11.64
C LEU A 276 2.14 -14.20 11.69
N LEU A 277 1.84 -13.17 12.47
CA LEU A 277 0.51 -12.56 12.59
C LEU A 277 0.41 -11.27 11.76
N SER A 278 1.48 -10.47 11.76
CA SER A 278 1.56 -9.22 11.02
C SER A 278 3.01 -8.92 10.63
N VAL A 279 3.20 -8.37 9.45
CA VAL A 279 4.49 -7.90 8.93
C VAL A 279 4.31 -6.49 8.40
N SER A 280 4.98 -5.53 9.03
CA SER A 280 5.08 -4.16 8.52
C SER A 280 6.47 -3.93 7.94
N VAL A 281 6.52 -3.39 6.73
CA VAL A 281 7.76 -3.01 6.04
C VAL A 281 7.75 -1.51 5.80
N ILE A 282 8.88 -0.84 6.08
CA ILE A 282 9.09 0.58 5.81
C ILE A 282 10.34 0.72 4.96
N ALA A 283 10.29 1.55 3.93
CA ALA A 283 11.46 1.86 3.12
C ALA A 283 11.34 3.21 2.39
N LYS A 284 12.49 3.72 1.92
CA LYS A 284 12.58 4.84 0.95
C LYS A 284 12.43 4.34 -0.48
N LEU A 285 11.46 3.46 -0.69
CA LEU A 285 11.07 2.88 -1.97
C LEU A 285 9.66 3.31 -2.32
N ASP A 286 9.20 2.96 -3.52
CA ASP A 286 7.79 3.08 -3.86
C ASP A 286 6.94 2.18 -2.95
N CYS A 287 5.74 2.63 -2.62
CA CYS A 287 4.82 1.90 -1.74
C CYS A 287 4.40 0.56 -2.36
N ALA A 288 4.36 0.45 -3.69
CA ALA A 288 4.15 -0.81 -4.41
C ALA A 288 5.20 -1.87 -4.05
N ASP A 289 6.49 -1.50 -4.03
CA ASP A 289 7.58 -2.43 -3.67
C ASP A 289 7.43 -2.87 -2.22
N VAL A 290 7.11 -1.92 -1.32
CA VAL A 290 6.93 -2.19 0.12
C VAL A 290 5.72 -3.09 0.39
N ASP A 291 4.60 -2.92 -0.33
CA ASP A 291 3.39 -3.77 -0.26
C ASP A 291 3.70 -5.21 -0.70
N ALA A 292 4.42 -5.36 -1.82
CA ALA A 292 4.85 -6.66 -2.32
C ALA A 292 5.81 -7.38 -1.35
N TYR A 293 6.79 -6.67 -0.78
CA TYR A 293 7.68 -7.26 0.23
C TYR A 293 6.94 -7.65 1.51
N ALA A 294 6.03 -6.82 2.02
CA ALA A 294 5.23 -7.16 3.19
C ALA A 294 4.43 -8.44 2.97
N THR A 295 3.84 -8.61 1.77
CA THR A 295 3.12 -9.84 1.40
C THR A 295 4.06 -11.04 1.29
N ALA A 296 5.22 -10.90 0.65
CA ALA A 296 6.21 -11.96 0.54
C ALA A 296 6.68 -12.45 1.92
N LEU A 297 7.11 -11.51 2.77
CA LEU A 297 7.57 -11.81 4.13
C LEU A 297 6.50 -12.50 4.97
N MET A 298 5.23 -12.09 4.81
CA MET A 298 4.11 -12.73 5.52
C MET A 298 3.87 -14.18 5.06
N ALA A 299 4.29 -14.54 3.84
CA ALA A 299 4.21 -15.91 3.33
C ALA A 299 5.41 -16.79 3.75
N MET A 300 6.53 -16.18 4.19
CA MET A 300 7.75 -16.87 4.64
C MET A 300 7.60 -17.46 6.04
N PRO A 301 8.33 -18.52 6.40
CA PRO A 301 8.62 -18.86 7.79
C PRO A 301 9.30 -17.70 8.52
N LEU A 302 9.08 -17.57 9.84
CA LEU A 302 9.62 -16.45 10.64
C LEU A 302 11.13 -16.25 10.48
N GLU A 303 11.91 -17.30 10.55
CA GLU A 303 13.39 -17.19 10.47
C GLU A 303 13.85 -16.84 9.04
N GLU A 304 13.14 -17.29 8.01
CA GLU A 304 13.38 -16.90 6.63
C GLU A 304 13.06 -15.42 6.40
N ALA A 305 11.96 -14.92 6.96
CA ALA A 305 11.61 -13.50 6.91
C ALA A 305 12.65 -12.62 7.63
N LYS A 306 13.14 -13.03 8.80
CA LYS A 306 14.22 -12.34 9.51
C LYS A 306 15.52 -12.32 8.68
N PHE A 307 15.89 -13.46 8.11
CA PHE A 307 17.08 -13.58 7.26
C PHE A 307 16.98 -12.71 5.99
N PHE A 308 15.80 -12.69 5.37
CA PHE A 308 15.55 -11.82 4.22
C PHE A 308 15.76 -10.35 4.58
N LEU A 309 15.17 -9.89 5.70
CA LEU A 309 15.33 -8.52 6.18
C LEU A 309 16.78 -8.19 6.56
N ASP A 310 17.55 -9.15 7.07
CA ASP A 310 18.98 -8.98 7.35
C ASP A 310 19.81 -8.78 6.07
N LYS A 311 19.41 -9.37 4.97
CA LYS A 311 20.05 -9.20 3.66
C LYS A 311 19.63 -7.92 2.93
N HIS A 312 18.46 -7.39 3.24
CA HIS A 312 17.87 -6.22 2.60
C HIS A 312 17.83 -5.03 3.57
N GLN A 313 19.01 -4.43 3.81
CA GLN A 313 19.19 -3.34 4.78
C GLN A 313 18.44 -2.04 4.42
N GLU A 314 17.97 -1.91 3.18
CA GLU A 314 17.08 -0.83 2.75
C GLU A 314 15.66 -0.98 3.31
N LEU A 315 15.28 -2.18 3.77
CA LEU A 315 13.99 -2.47 4.37
C LEU A 315 14.08 -2.40 5.89
N LYS A 316 13.17 -1.68 6.51
CA LYS A 316 12.93 -1.69 7.95
C LYS A 316 11.74 -2.61 8.21
N GLY A 317 11.92 -3.68 8.95
CA GLY A 317 10.90 -4.67 9.23
C GLY A 317 10.42 -4.64 10.67
N PHE A 318 9.10 -4.72 10.89
CA PHE A 318 8.48 -4.97 12.18
C PHE A 318 7.53 -6.15 12.07
N LEU A 319 7.88 -7.25 12.72
CA LEU A 319 7.15 -8.50 12.68
C LEU A 319 6.45 -8.73 14.02
N ILE A 320 5.18 -9.13 13.96
CA ILE A 320 4.43 -9.61 15.13
C ILE A 320 4.14 -11.07 14.87
N TYR A 321 4.47 -11.95 15.82
CA TYR A 321 4.34 -13.39 15.67
C TYR A 321 3.93 -14.07 16.98
N SER A 322 3.41 -15.31 16.87
CA SER A 322 3.15 -16.16 18.02
C SER A 322 4.35 -17.08 18.24
N ASN A 323 4.87 -17.16 19.46
CA ASN A 323 5.89 -18.13 19.84
C ASN A 323 5.30 -19.53 20.04
N ASN A 324 6.14 -20.51 20.38
CA ASN A 324 5.71 -21.91 20.60
C ASN A 324 4.73 -22.09 21.77
N ASP A 325 4.74 -21.18 22.74
CA ASP A 325 3.85 -21.17 23.90
C ASP A 325 2.52 -20.45 23.61
N GLY A 326 2.36 -19.91 22.38
CA GLY A 326 1.18 -19.13 21.97
C GLY A 326 1.22 -17.66 22.38
N ASN A 327 2.31 -17.17 22.98
CA ASN A 327 2.45 -15.76 23.33
C ASN A 327 2.79 -14.91 22.11
N VAL A 328 2.26 -13.68 22.06
CA VAL A 328 2.55 -12.73 21.00
C VAL A 328 3.86 -12.00 21.30
N GLU A 329 4.79 -12.11 20.37
CA GLU A 329 6.10 -11.49 20.42
C GLU A 329 6.33 -10.57 19.20
N THR A 330 7.37 -9.74 19.28
CA THR A 330 7.75 -8.82 18.20
C THR A 330 9.22 -8.93 17.88
N PHE A 331 9.53 -8.74 16.61
CA PHE A 331 10.89 -8.53 16.10
C PHE A 331 10.93 -7.24 15.31
N ALA A 332 11.98 -6.46 15.48
CA ALA A 332 12.26 -5.27 14.67
C ALA A 332 13.69 -5.34 14.15
N THR A 333 13.90 -4.93 12.91
CA THR A 333 15.27 -4.75 12.38
C THR A 333 15.99 -3.64 13.13
N SER A 334 17.31 -3.64 13.13
CA SER A 334 18.12 -2.65 13.87
C SER A 334 17.94 -1.22 13.36
N ASN A 335 17.53 -1.06 12.13
CA ASN A 335 17.27 0.22 11.46
C ASN A 335 15.81 0.70 11.53
N PHE A 336 14.95 -0.05 12.27
CA PHE A 336 13.50 0.23 12.36
C PHE A 336 13.20 1.44 13.23
#